data_67d89de1d7e778a27c610f8ce497e13c
#
_entry.id   67d89de1d7e778a27c610f8ce497e13c
#
_cell.length_a   1.000
_cell.length_b   1.000
_cell.length_c   1.000
_cell.angle_alpha   90.00
_cell.angle_beta   90.00
_cell.angle_gamma   90.00
#
_symmetry.space_group_name_H-M   'P 1'
#
loop_
_entity.id
_entity.type
_entity.pdbx_description
1 polymer ?
#
loop_
_entity_poly.entity_id
_entity_poly.type
_entity_poly.pdbx_seq_one_letter_code
_entity_poly.pdbx_strand_id
1 'polypeptide(L)'
;NKTFSVKNTEEVTAPAEPSPSTPKKAAVATTTQAGAGQFSLFGGEGPEAPMIAQNYGRETAATTTHFYQNVVGDLGLKLFIKQLMNQTSVCFDTETTGLNPLNAELVGIAFSWEAHKGFYIPFPESFEESQQLIELFRPFFESTHIEKIGQNLKYDLKVLHKYKIDVKG
;
A
#
# COMPACT_ATOMS: atom_id res chain seq x y z
N ASN A 1 -6.77 25.23 -53.10
CA ASN A 1 -6.52 26.52 -52.43
C ASN A 1 -7.68 26.86 -51.54
N LYS A 2 -7.64 26.52 -50.27
CA LYS A 2 -8.42 27.15 -49.21
C LYS A 2 -7.52 27.29 -47.98
N THR A 3 -7.14 28.53 -47.77
CA THR A 3 -6.43 29.06 -46.63
C THR A 3 -7.36 29.07 -45.41
N PHE A 4 -6.98 28.41 -44.33
CA PHE A 4 -7.64 28.58 -43.04
C PHE A 4 -6.78 29.45 -42.14
N SER A 5 -7.35 30.61 -41.81
CA SER A 5 -6.79 31.60 -40.89
C SER A 5 -7.04 31.14 -39.46
N VAL A 6 -5.99 31.03 -38.67
CA VAL A 6 -6.06 30.81 -37.21
C VAL A 6 -6.15 32.17 -36.54
N LYS A 7 -7.24 32.39 -35.77
CA LYS A 7 -7.38 33.53 -34.87
C LYS A 7 -7.54 33.09 -33.45
N ASN A 8 -6.85 33.82 -32.60
CA ASN A 8 -7.03 34.10 -31.17
C ASN A 8 -6.52 33.10 -30.12
N THR A 9 -5.40 33.53 -29.64
CA THR A 9 -4.85 33.39 -28.30
C THR A 9 -5.81 33.98 -27.26
N GLU A 10 -6.33 33.20 -26.34
CA GLU A 10 -6.86 33.69 -25.04
C GLU A 10 -5.86 33.31 -23.95
N GLU A 11 -5.34 34.37 -23.36
CA GLU A 11 -4.44 34.39 -22.20
C GLU A 11 -5.22 34.02 -20.95
N VAL A 12 -4.99 32.80 -20.41
CA VAL A 12 -5.58 32.36 -19.13
C VAL A 12 -4.58 32.73 -18.03
N THR A 13 -4.92 33.77 -17.29
CA THR A 13 -4.26 34.19 -16.06
C THR A 13 -4.31 33.10 -14.98
N ALA A 14 -3.14 32.71 -14.46
CA ALA A 14 -2.98 31.80 -13.35
C ALA A 14 -3.52 32.43 -12.03
N PRO A 15 -4.17 31.63 -11.16
CA PRO A 15 -4.53 32.09 -9.81
C PRO A 15 -3.30 32.11 -8.90
N ALA A 16 -3.18 33.18 -8.12
CA ALA A 16 -2.13 33.45 -7.14
C ALA A 16 -2.07 32.40 -6.03
N GLU A 17 -0.86 31.98 -5.69
CA GLU A 17 -0.56 31.16 -4.51
C GLU A 17 -0.86 31.94 -3.22
N PRO A 18 -1.42 31.30 -2.18
CA PRO A 18 -1.53 31.89 -0.85
C PRO A 18 -0.21 31.74 -0.08
N SER A 19 0.31 32.86 0.42
CA SER A 19 1.48 32.95 1.30
C SER A 19 1.30 32.14 2.59
N PRO A 20 2.39 31.55 3.15
CA PRO A 20 2.33 30.79 4.37
C PRO A 20 2.16 31.69 5.60
N SER A 21 1.07 31.53 6.33
CA SER A 21 0.86 32.13 7.63
C SER A 21 1.60 31.34 8.73
N THR A 22 2.45 32.03 9.47
CA THR A 22 3.15 31.57 10.68
C THR A 22 2.17 31.07 11.76
N PRO A 23 2.42 29.89 12.38
CA PRO A 23 1.59 29.42 13.48
C PRO A 23 1.94 30.16 14.78
N LYS A 24 0.93 30.80 15.35
CA LYS A 24 0.95 31.35 16.73
C LYS A 24 1.03 30.19 17.73
N LYS A 25 2.00 30.29 18.62
CA LYS A 25 2.20 29.44 19.79
C LYS A 25 0.96 29.46 20.70
N ALA A 26 0.20 28.39 20.73
CA ALA A 26 -0.90 28.19 21.67
C ALA A 26 -0.41 27.47 22.92
N ALA A 27 -0.77 27.96 24.07
CA ALA A 27 -0.41 27.49 25.40
C ALA A 27 -1.04 26.11 25.67
N VAL A 28 -0.25 25.20 26.26
CA VAL A 28 -0.66 23.87 26.72
C VAL A 28 -1.55 24.06 27.95
N ALA A 29 -2.82 23.70 27.84
CA ALA A 29 -3.70 23.45 28.97
C ALA A 29 -3.60 21.97 29.36
N THR A 30 -3.07 21.73 30.54
CA THR A 30 -2.98 20.41 31.18
C THR A 30 -4.38 20.00 31.65
N THR A 31 -4.99 19.06 30.97
CA THR A 31 -6.22 18.40 31.46
C THR A 31 -5.85 17.01 31.92
N THR A 32 -5.80 16.83 33.22
CA THR A 32 -5.69 15.54 33.90
C THR A 32 -7.00 14.77 33.70
N GLN A 33 -7.01 13.71 32.89
CA GLN A 33 -8.10 12.73 32.90
C GLN A 33 -7.60 11.46 33.57
N ALA A 34 -8.29 11.11 34.67
CA ALA A 34 -8.09 9.93 35.47
C ALA A 34 -8.36 8.67 34.61
N GLY A 35 -7.35 7.83 34.45
CA GLY A 35 -7.47 6.52 33.85
C GLY A 35 -8.16 5.55 34.79
N ALA A 36 -9.12 4.81 34.26
CA ALA A 36 -9.83 3.72 34.94
C ALA A 36 -8.84 2.66 35.46
N GLY A 37 -8.89 2.37 36.74
CA GLY A 37 -8.00 1.46 37.41
C GLY A 37 -8.22 0.02 36.95
N GLN A 38 -7.15 -0.64 36.62
CA GLN A 38 -7.08 -2.08 36.48
C GLN A 38 -7.01 -2.69 37.88
N PHE A 39 -8.01 -3.50 38.24
CA PHE A 39 -8.06 -4.19 39.52
C PHE A 39 -6.87 -5.14 39.65
N SER A 40 -5.97 -4.87 40.61
CA SER A 40 -4.95 -5.83 41.04
C SER A 40 -5.57 -6.85 41.95
N LEU A 41 -5.58 -8.11 41.56
CA LEU A 41 -6.18 -9.22 42.33
C LEU A 41 -5.30 -9.73 43.50
N PHE A 42 -4.07 -9.23 43.64
CA PHE A 42 -3.16 -9.59 44.72
C PHE A 42 -2.59 -8.30 45.32
N GLY A 43 -3.13 -7.96 46.51
CA GLY A 43 -2.62 -6.86 47.33
C GLY A 43 -1.21 -7.19 47.82
N GLY A 44 -0.26 -6.37 47.41
CA GLY A 44 1.09 -6.31 47.91
C GLY A 44 1.62 -4.92 47.66
N GLU A 45 1.70 -4.06 48.69
CA GLU A 45 2.43 -2.80 48.63
C GLU A 45 3.93 -3.10 48.55
N GLY A 46 4.44 -3.20 47.34
CA GLY A 46 5.87 -3.16 47.09
C GLY A 46 6.28 -1.75 46.60
N PRO A 47 7.54 -1.31 46.84
CA PRO A 47 7.96 0.02 46.43
C PRO A 47 7.79 0.16 44.88
N GLU A 48 7.07 1.21 44.50
CA GLU A 48 6.90 1.56 43.09
C GLU A 48 8.28 1.76 42.45
N ALA A 49 8.76 0.78 41.70
CA ALA A 49 9.87 0.96 40.81
C ALA A 49 9.45 2.01 39.77
N PRO A 50 10.27 3.03 39.48
CA PRO A 50 9.95 3.99 38.45
C PRO A 50 9.74 3.21 37.14
N MET A 51 8.52 3.20 36.63
CA MET A 51 8.25 2.74 35.28
C MET A 51 8.96 3.71 34.34
N ILE A 52 10.20 3.38 34.00
CA ILE A 52 10.86 3.95 32.85
C ILE A 52 10.02 3.46 31.68
N ALA A 53 9.12 4.33 31.21
CA ALA A 53 8.49 4.15 29.93
C ALA A 53 9.63 4.15 28.91
N GLN A 54 10.15 2.97 28.60
CA GLN A 54 11.03 2.77 27.47
C GLN A 54 10.16 3.14 26.26
N ASN A 55 10.29 4.37 25.80
CA ASN A 55 9.90 4.76 24.47
C ASN A 55 10.78 3.92 23.53
N TYR A 56 10.36 2.69 23.29
CA TYR A 56 10.79 1.99 22.09
C TYR A 56 10.27 2.86 20.95
N GLY A 57 11.18 3.63 20.34
CA GLY A 57 10.86 4.49 19.22
C GLY A 57 10.18 3.62 18.16
N ARG A 58 8.84 3.66 18.13
CA ARG A 58 8.10 2.97 17.09
C ARG A 58 8.47 3.65 15.78
N GLU A 59 9.09 2.90 14.91
CA GLU A 59 9.28 3.34 13.54
C GLU A 59 7.90 3.59 12.91
N THR A 60 7.77 4.72 12.25
CA THR A 60 6.56 5.12 11.54
C THR A 60 6.91 5.38 10.08
N ALA A 61 5.93 5.43 9.20
CA ALA A 61 6.15 5.81 7.82
C ALA A 61 6.81 7.19 7.67
N ALA A 62 6.64 8.09 8.65
CA ALA A 62 7.26 9.41 8.65
C ALA A 62 8.74 9.40 9.13
N THR A 63 9.15 8.39 9.92
CA THR A 63 10.50 8.31 10.52
C THR A 63 11.40 7.30 9.84
N THR A 64 10.83 6.38 9.04
CA THR A 64 11.56 5.32 8.35
C THR A 64 11.71 5.66 6.87
N THR A 65 12.93 5.61 6.36
CA THR A 65 13.16 5.75 4.91
C THR A 65 12.48 4.58 4.19
N HIS A 66 11.60 4.90 3.26
CA HIS A 66 10.85 3.91 2.50
C HIS A 66 10.73 4.31 1.02
N PHE A 67 10.45 3.32 0.19
CA PHE A 67 10.20 3.49 -1.24
C PHE A 67 8.90 2.75 -1.61
N TYR A 68 7.86 3.51 -1.96
CA TYR A 68 6.59 2.96 -2.43
C TYR A 68 6.28 3.49 -3.82
N GLN A 69 5.93 2.60 -4.74
CA GLN A 69 5.72 2.94 -6.13
C GLN A 69 4.44 2.32 -6.68
N ASN A 70 3.59 3.13 -7.31
CA ASN A 70 2.56 2.64 -8.21
C ASN A 70 3.20 2.30 -9.56
N VAL A 71 3.01 1.08 -10.02
CA VAL A 71 3.51 0.60 -11.31
C VAL A 71 2.37 0.67 -12.31
N VAL A 72 2.49 1.59 -13.26
CA VAL A 72 1.48 1.84 -14.29
C VAL A 72 2.12 1.95 -15.66
N GLY A 73 1.33 1.69 -16.70
CA GLY A 73 1.74 1.74 -18.09
C GLY A 73 2.60 0.55 -18.53
N ASP A 74 2.58 0.27 -19.82
CA ASP A 74 3.17 -0.95 -20.40
C ASP A 74 4.67 -1.11 -20.12
N LEU A 75 5.42 -0.01 -20.22
CA LEU A 75 6.86 -0.06 -19.97
C LEU A 75 7.16 -0.31 -18.48
N GLY A 76 6.42 0.37 -17.58
CA GLY A 76 6.55 0.19 -16.14
C GLY A 76 6.26 -1.25 -15.72
N LEU A 77 5.16 -1.83 -16.22
CA LEU A 77 4.78 -3.23 -15.97
C LEU A 77 5.83 -4.21 -16.49
N LYS A 78 6.33 -4.03 -17.71
CA LYS A 78 7.37 -4.90 -18.29
C LYS A 78 8.65 -4.88 -17.47
N LEU A 79 9.10 -3.70 -17.04
CA LEU A 79 10.30 -3.56 -16.21
C LEU A 79 10.09 -4.17 -14.82
N PHE A 80 8.93 -3.94 -14.23
CA PHE A 80 8.57 -4.51 -12.93
C PHE A 80 8.52 -6.04 -12.98
N ILE A 81 7.81 -6.63 -13.95
CA ILE A 81 7.73 -8.08 -14.11
C ILE A 81 9.12 -8.69 -14.30
N LYS A 82 9.99 -8.05 -15.07
CA LYS A 82 11.39 -8.49 -15.21
C LYS A 82 12.13 -8.49 -13.87
N GLN A 83 11.95 -7.48 -13.02
CA GLN A 83 12.54 -7.44 -11.68
C GLN A 83 11.94 -8.51 -10.78
N LEU A 84 10.61 -8.66 -10.80
CA LEU A 84 9.87 -9.65 -10.03
C LEU A 84 10.34 -11.08 -10.31
N MET A 85 10.54 -11.42 -11.58
CA MET A 85 11.01 -12.75 -12.01
C MET A 85 12.46 -13.07 -11.62
N ASN A 86 13.24 -12.09 -11.21
CA ASN A 86 14.61 -12.28 -10.72
C ASN A 86 14.68 -12.48 -9.20
N GLN A 87 13.55 -12.46 -8.50
CA GLN A 87 13.51 -12.67 -7.06
C GLN A 87 13.46 -14.16 -6.71
N THR A 88 13.94 -14.49 -5.51
CA THR A 88 13.83 -15.86 -4.95
C THR A 88 12.62 -16.00 -4.02
N SER A 89 12.20 -14.90 -3.41
CA SER A 89 11.10 -14.82 -2.47
C SER A 89 10.42 -13.46 -2.58
N VAL A 90 9.08 -13.43 -2.63
CA VAL A 90 8.29 -12.21 -2.79
C VAL A 90 7.06 -12.27 -1.90
N CYS A 91 6.88 -11.24 -1.10
CA CYS A 91 5.63 -11.00 -0.39
C CYS A 91 4.62 -10.35 -1.34
N PHE A 92 3.38 -10.83 -1.34
CA PHE A 92 2.29 -10.22 -2.07
C PHE A 92 1.00 -10.19 -1.25
N ASP A 93 0.11 -9.28 -1.58
CA ASP A 93 -1.21 -9.13 -0.99
C ASP A 93 -2.19 -8.60 -2.05
N THR A 94 -3.44 -9.09 -2.05
CA THR A 94 -4.46 -8.68 -3.00
C THR A 94 -5.43 -7.70 -2.37
N GLU A 95 -5.68 -6.58 -3.03
CA GLU A 95 -6.74 -5.64 -2.69
C GLU A 95 -7.97 -5.93 -3.55
N THR A 96 -9.13 -5.99 -2.92
CA THR A 96 -10.36 -6.46 -3.56
C THR A 96 -11.58 -5.64 -3.18
N THR A 97 -12.65 -5.75 -3.98
CA THR A 97 -13.92 -5.03 -3.77
C THR A 97 -14.74 -5.54 -2.57
N GLY A 98 -14.34 -6.66 -1.94
CA GLY A 98 -15.12 -7.20 -0.82
C GLY A 98 -14.42 -8.36 -0.11
N LEU A 99 -15.00 -8.82 0.99
CA LEU A 99 -14.40 -9.84 1.86
C LEU A 99 -14.69 -11.29 1.42
N ASN A 100 -15.67 -11.49 0.52
CA ASN A 100 -15.97 -12.82 0.01
C ASN A 100 -15.17 -13.09 -1.27
N PRO A 101 -14.15 -13.94 -1.26
CA PRO A 101 -13.26 -14.15 -2.40
C PRO A 101 -13.96 -14.73 -3.64
N LEU A 102 -15.14 -15.33 -3.47
CA LEU A 102 -15.91 -15.88 -4.60
C LEU A 102 -16.55 -14.79 -5.46
N ASN A 103 -16.91 -13.65 -4.84
CA ASN A 103 -17.61 -12.53 -5.51
C ASN A 103 -16.71 -11.30 -5.66
N ALA A 104 -15.65 -11.21 -4.85
CA ALA A 104 -14.74 -10.06 -4.85
C ALA A 104 -13.95 -9.99 -6.18
N GLU A 105 -13.67 -8.77 -6.64
CA GLU A 105 -12.87 -8.47 -7.81
C GLU A 105 -11.58 -7.78 -7.40
N LEU A 106 -10.50 -7.97 -8.17
CA LEU A 106 -9.23 -7.33 -7.91
C LEU A 106 -9.33 -5.82 -8.10
N VAL A 107 -8.85 -5.07 -7.13
CA VAL A 107 -8.62 -3.62 -7.17
C VAL A 107 -7.13 -3.33 -7.34
N GLY A 108 -6.29 -4.20 -6.81
CA GLY A 108 -4.85 -4.08 -6.95
C GLY A 108 -4.11 -5.25 -6.34
N ILE A 109 -2.79 -5.30 -6.58
CA ILE A 109 -1.89 -6.24 -5.92
C ILE A 109 -0.65 -5.47 -5.45
N ALA A 110 -0.33 -5.64 -4.18
CA ALA A 110 0.92 -5.16 -3.61
C ALA A 110 2.00 -6.23 -3.67
N PHE A 111 3.25 -5.82 -3.90
CA PHE A 111 4.42 -6.68 -3.91
C PHE A 111 5.55 -6.06 -3.09
N SER A 112 6.32 -6.91 -2.41
CA SER A 112 7.55 -6.52 -1.72
C SER A 112 8.52 -7.69 -1.67
N TRP A 113 9.82 -7.42 -1.82
CA TRP A 113 10.91 -8.40 -1.63
C TRP A 113 12.08 -7.82 -0.87
N GLU A 114 11.93 -6.60 -0.37
CA GLU A 114 12.93 -5.90 0.44
C GLU A 114 12.22 -5.04 1.48
N ALA A 115 12.76 -4.98 2.69
CA ALA A 115 12.22 -4.15 3.75
C ALA A 115 12.11 -2.69 3.32
N HIS A 116 11.01 -2.03 3.67
CA HIS A 116 10.71 -0.64 3.36
C HIS A 116 10.54 -0.32 1.86
N LYS A 117 10.45 -1.34 1.00
CA LYS A 117 10.12 -1.19 -0.42
C LYS A 117 8.82 -1.90 -0.75
N GLY A 118 7.94 -1.20 -1.43
CA GLY A 118 6.66 -1.72 -1.86
C GLY A 118 6.28 -1.22 -3.24
N PHE A 119 5.63 -2.10 -3.99
CA PHE A 119 5.12 -1.81 -5.32
C PHE A 119 3.63 -2.14 -5.35
N TYR A 120 2.86 -1.29 -5.97
CA TYR A 120 1.42 -1.50 -6.12
C TYR A 120 1.03 -1.46 -7.60
N ILE A 121 0.27 -2.46 -8.01
CA ILE A 121 -0.28 -2.59 -9.36
C ILE A 121 -1.78 -2.35 -9.25
N PRO A 122 -2.29 -1.19 -9.66
CA PRO A 122 -3.73 -0.96 -9.73
C PRO A 122 -4.36 -1.79 -10.84
N PHE A 123 -5.54 -2.35 -10.57
CA PHE A 123 -6.33 -3.11 -11.52
C PHE A 123 -7.51 -2.28 -12.02
N PRO A 124 -7.90 -2.43 -13.30
CA PRO A 124 -9.08 -1.77 -13.84
C PRO A 124 -10.37 -2.37 -13.25
N GLU A 125 -11.47 -1.61 -13.34
CA GLU A 125 -12.80 -2.07 -12.85
C GLU A 125 -13.39 -3.19 -13.74
N SER A 126 -13.01 -3.24 -15.02
CA SER A 126 -13.47 -4.28 -15.94
C SER A 126 -12.82 -5.62 -15.61
N PHE A 127 -13.62 -6.65 -15.43
CA PHE A 127 -13.13 -8.01 -15.18
C PHE A 127 -12.26 -8.53 -16.34
N GLU A 128 -12.64 -8.24 -17.58
CA GLU A 128 -11.93 -8.65 -18.78
C GLU A 128 -10.54 -8.00 -18.87
N GLU A 129 -10.47 -6.70 -18.57
CA GLU A 129 -9.18 -5.98 -18.55
C GLU A 129 -8.30 -6.46 -17.37
N SER A 130 -8.93 -6.69 -16.21
CA SER A 130 -8.24 -7.26 -15.05
C SER A 130 -7.71 -8.68 -15.34
N GLN A 131 -8.48 -9.49 -16.07
CA GLN A 131 -8.03 -10.82 -16.53
C GLN A 131 -6.82 -10.72 -17.46
N GLN A 132 -6.80 -9.74 -18.37
CA GLN A 132 -5.65 -9.52 -19.26
C GLN A 132 -4.43 -9.04 -18.50
N LEU A 133 -4.62 -8.15 -17.52
CA LEU A 133 -3.52 -7.61 -16.71
C LEU A 133 -2.90 -8.70 -15.83
N ILE A 134 -3.71 -9.48 -15.11
CA ILE A 134 -3.21 -10.54 -14.22
C ILE A 134 -2.47 -11.64 -15.00
N GLU A 135 -2.84 -11.87 -16.25
CA GLU A 135 -2.19 -12.85 -17.12
C GLU A 135 -0.70 -12.55 -17.33
N LEU A 136 -0.31 -11.27 -17.30
CA LEU A 136 1.10 -10.87 -17.36
C LEU A 136 1.90 -11.36 -16.14
N PHE A 137 1.23 -11.59 -15.00
CA PHE A 137 1.83 -12.07 -13.75
C PHE A 137 1.77 -13.59 -13.60
N ARG A 138 1.11 -14.31 -14.50
CA ARG A 138 1.04 -15.78 -14.49
C ARG A 138 2.41 -16.43 -14.34
N PRO A 139 3.47 -16.04 -15.09
CA PRO A 139 4.79 -16.65 -14.96
C PRO A 139 5.36 -16.53 -13.53
N PHE A 140 5.07 -15.44 -12.82
CA PHE A 140 5.46 -15.25 -11.43
C PHE A 140 4.65 -16.18 -10.52
N PHE A 141 3.33 -16.08 -10.55
CA PHE A 141 2.47 -16.83 -9.64
C PHE A 141 2.62 -18.35 -9.79
N GLU A 142 2.78 -18.86 -11.00
CA GLU A 142 2.91 -20.28 -11.27
C GLU A 142 4.36 -20.80 -11.22
N SER A 143 5.35 -19.93 -10.98
CA SER A 143 6.74 -20.33 -10.79
C SER A 143 6.89 -21.17 -9.51
N THR A 144 7.56 -22.31 -9.61
CA THR A 144 7.97 -23.13 -8.46
C THR A 144 9.31 -22.70 -7.86
N HIS A 145 10.03 -21.77 -8.51
CA HIS A 145 11.35 -21.32 -8.09
C HIS A 145 11.31 -20.05 -7.25
N ILE A 146 10.20 -19.33 -7.26
CA ILE A 146 10.01 -18.12 -6.48
C ILE A 146 9.04 -18.43 -5.36
N GLU A 147 9.49 -18.26 -4.11
CA GLU A 147 8.64 -18.40 -2.93
C GLU A 147 7.64 -17.25 -2.85
N LYS A 148 6.35 -17.55 -2.57
CA LYS A 148 5.30 -16.57 -2.36
C LYS A 148 4.98 -16.49 -0.89
N ILE A 149 5.09 -15.28 -0.33
CA ILE A 149 4.82 -14.99 1.06
C ILE A 149 3.59 -14.07 1.14
N GLY A 150 2.76 -14.23 2.13
CA GLY A 150 1.62 -13.35 2.37
C GLY A 150 0.95 -13.64 3.71
N GLN A 151 0.08 -12.71 4.12
CA GLN A 151 -0.75 -12.87 5.30
C GLN A 151 -2.10 -13.46 4.88
N ASN A 152 -2.52 -14.58 5.50
CA ASN A 152 -3.81 -15.23 5.19
C ASN A 152 -3.97 -15.60 3.70
N LEU A 153 -2.94 -16.11 3.08
CA LEU A 153 -2.86 -16.45 1.64
C LEU A 153 -4.05 -17.25 1.10
N LYS A 154 -4.78 -17.95 1.96
CA LYS A 154 -5.98 -18.71 1.54
C LYS A 154 -7.03 -17.83 0.87
N TYR A 155 -7.13 -16.57 1.26
CA TYR A 155 -8.03 -15.60 0.63
C TYR A 155 -7.51 -15.23 -0.76
N ASP A 156 -6.25 -14.80 -0.86
CA ASP A 156 -5.61 -14.37 -2.09
C ASP A 156 -5.59 -15.48 -3.15
N LEU A 157 -5.27 -16.71 -2.73
CA LEU A 157 -5.30 -17.89 -3.61
C LEU A 157 -6.68 -18.11 -4.22
N LYS A 158 -7.77 -17.90 -3.46
CA LYS A 158 -9.13 -18.05 -3.99
C LYS A 158 -9.49 -16.92 -4.96
N VAL A 159 -9.07 -15.69 -4.67
CA VAL A 159 -9.26 -14.55 -5.56
C VAL A 159 -8.51 -14.80 -6.87
N LEU A 160 -7.22 -15.16 -6.81
CA LEU A 160 -6.40 -15.44 -7.99
C LEU A 160 -6.92 -16.62 -8.81
N HIS A 161 -7.44 -17.66 -8.14
CA HIS A 161 -8.04 -18.82 -8.82
C HIS A 161 -9.28 -18.43 -9.65
N LYS A 162 -10.09 -17.44 -9.22
CA LYS A 162 -11.18 -16.88 -10.02
C LYS A 162 -10.67 -16.33 -11.36
N TYR A 163 -9.46 -15.78 -11.39
CA TYR A 163 -8.77 -15.29 -12.58
C TYR A 163 -7.94 -16.39 -13.28
N LYS A 164 -8.15 -17.66 -12.92
CA LYS A 164 -7.49 -18.84 -13.49
C LYS A 164 -5.97 -18.84 -13.28
N ILE A 165 -5.50 -18.26 -12.19
CA ILE A 165 -4.11 -18.30 -11.75
C ILE A 165 -3.96 -19.36 -10.65
N ASP A 166 -3.08 -20.33 -10.86
CA ASP A 166 -2.70 -21.35 -9.89
C ASP A 166 -1.35 -21.00 -9.27
N VAL A 167 -1.38 -20.53 -8.02
CA VAL A 167 -0.15 -20.13 -7.32
C VAL A 167 0.65 -21.36 -6.90
N LYS A 168 1.94 -21.34 -7.21
CA LYS A 168 2.93 -22.39 -6.91
C LYS A 168 4.18 -21.78 -6.26
N GLY A 169 4.97 -22.59 -5.55
CA GLY A 169 6.22 -22.17 -4.92
C GLY A 169 6.15 -21.94 -3.43
#